data_4fba7f9d886fe5a5820f8778bb0b9ab5
#
_entry.id   4fba7f9d886fe5a5820f8778bb0b9ab5
#
_cell.length_a   1.000
_cell.length_b   1.000
_cell.length_c   1.000
_cell.angle_alpha   90.00
_cell.angle_beta   90.00
_cell.angle_gamma   90.00
#
_symmetry.space_group_name_H-M   'P 1'
#
loop_
_entity.id
_entity.type
_entity.pdbx_description
1 polymer ?
#
loop_
_entity_poly.entity_id
_entity_poly.type
_entity_poly.pdbx_seq_one_letter_code
_entity_poly.pdbx_strand_id
1 'polypeptide(L)'
;MGEYKIIRPGRKWFKSIVCKVVLVILGRAFQVISEKDNEIADEIAAWPEGFKLELNVLPFGPKLILQKKNGKIKAKEFGDKTPDLSVNFKNVDSAFLILTPLMGVPRGFAEHRFTVIGDVAKAMSFVRCLNLILAYLYPDFLCKNLMRRIPEIKFTKRMTTRLYFYTIGLITGF
;
A
#
# COMPACT_ATOMS: atom_id res chain seq x y z
N MET A 1 8.17 -41.80 -17.62
CA MET A 1 8.03 -40.46 -17.01
C MET A 1 6.91 -39.75 -17.73
N GLY A 2 5.79 -39.46 -17.04
CA GLY A 2 4.65 -38.80 -17.67
C GLY A 2 4.98 -37.36 -17.98
N GLU A 3 4.66 -36.89 -19.19
CA GLU A 3 4.76 -35.48 -19.54
C GLU A 3 3.75 -34.67 -18.72
N TYR A 4 4.25 -33.78 -17.87
CA TYR A 4 3.40 -32.85 -17.12
C TYR A 4 2.87 -31.76 -18.05
N LYS A 5 1.54 -31.68 -18.19
CA LYS A 5 0.90 -30.59 -18.94
C LYS A 5 1.10 -29.26 -18.22
N ILE A 6 1.87 -28.37 -18.80
CA ILE A 6 2.04 -27.00 -18.28
C ILE A 6 0.73 -26.24 -18.47
N ILE A 7 -0.01 -26.04 -17.40
CA ILE A 7 -1.21 -25.21 -17.39
C ILE A 7 -0.76 -23.76 -17.24
N ARG A 8 -0.86 -22.97 -18.31
CA ARG A 8 -0.64 -21.52 -18.24
C ARG A 8 -1.77 -20.89 -17.41
N PRO A 9 -1.49 -20.13 -16.34
CA PRO A 9 -2.52 -19.47 -15.57
C PRO A 9 -3.29 -18.51 -16.48
N GLY A 10 -4.63 -18.57 -16.43
CA GLY A 10 -5.49 -17.66 -17.19
C GLY A 10 -5.14 -16.18 -16.86
N ARG A 11 -5.18 -15.33 -17.88
CA ARG A 11 -4.84 -13.91 -17.76
C ARG A 11 -5.90 -13.17 -16.93
N LYS A 12 -5.64 -12.97 -15.64
CA LYS A 12 -6.55 -12.28 -14.69
C LYS A 12 -6.45 -10.76 -14.86
N TRP A 13 -6.69 -10.27 -16.09
CA TRP A 13 -6.50 -8.88 -16.47
C TRP A 13 -7.34 -7.90 -15.62
N PHE A 14 -8.60 -8.25 -15.32
CA PHE A 14 -9.48 -7.43 -14.48
C PHE A 14 -8.90 -7.21 -13.08
N LYS A 15 -8.50 -8.28 -12.39
CA LYS A 15 -7.88 -8.18 -11.06
C LYS A 15 -6.58 -7.39 -11.09
N SER A 16 -5.78 -7.54 -12.16
CA SER A 16 -4.54 -6.80 -12.35
C SER A 16 -4.80 -5.29 -12.51
N ILE A 17 -5.83 -4.91 -13.27
CA ILE A 17 -6.25 -3.51 -13.42
C ILE A 17 -6.71 -2.95 -12.07
N VAL A 18 -7.55 -3.67 -11.34
CA VAL A 18 -8.01 -3.23 -10.01
C VAL A 18 -6.82 -3.05 -9.08
N CYS A 19 -5.88 -4.01 -9.03
CA CYS A 19 -4.66 -3.87 -8.23
C CYS A 19 -3.85 -2.63 -8.63
N LYS A 20 -3.71 -2.35 -9.93
CA LYS A 20 -3.00 -1.16 -10.42
C LYS A 20 -3.68 0.13 -9.94
N VAL A 21 -5.00 0.23 -10.12
CA VAL A 21 -5.77 1.39 -9.67
C VAL A 21 -5.65 1.61 -8.17
N VAL A 22 -5.78 0.54 -7.38
CA VAL A 22 -5.66 0.64 -5.91
C VAL A 22 -4.25 1.04 -5.49
N LEU A 23 -3.20 0.52 -6.13
CA LEU A 23 -1.82 0.93 -5.86
C LEU A 23 -1.59 2.41 -6.19
N VAL A 24 -2.15 2.92 -7.30
CA VAL A 24 -2.07 4.35 -7.65
C VAL A 24 -2.78 5.19 -6.59
N ILE A 25 -4.00 4.82 -6.19
CA ILE A 25 -4.76 5.50 -5.12
C ILE A 25 -3.96 5.49 -3.81
N LEU A 26 -3.38 4.35 -3.45
CA LEU A 26 -2.56 4.20 -2.24
C LEU A 26 -1.31 5.10 -2.30
N GLY A 27 -0.62 5.13 -3.43
CA GLY A 27 0.54 6.00 -3.64
C GLY A 27 0.18 7.48 -3.47
N ARG A 28 -0.95 7.91 -4.05
CA ARG A 28 -1.49 9.27 -3.89
C ARG A 28 -1.87 9.56 -2.44
N ALA A 29 -2.51 8.60 -1.78
CA ALA A 29 -2.88 8.73 -0.38
C ALA A 29 -1.66 8.90 0.52
N PHE A 30 -0.59 8.14 0.31
CA PHE A 30 0.67 8.33 1.01
C PHE A 30 1.25 9.74 0.80
N GLN A 31 1.24 10.27 -0.42
CA GLN A 31 1.74 11.62 -0.71
C GLN A 31 0.93 12.69 0.03
N VAL A 32 -0.39 12.65 -0.08
CA VAL A 32 -1.27 13.71 0.43
C VAL A 32 -1.47 13.63 1.94
N ILE A 33 -1.74 12.42 2.47
CA ILE A 33 -2.11 12.25 3.88
C ILE A 33 -0.87 12.38 4.78
N SER A 34 0.32 12.00 4.29
CA SER A 34 1.57 12.19 5.03
C SER A 34 1.90 13.66 5.32
N GLU A 35 1.39 14.59 4.51
CA GLU A 35 1.54 16.03 4.77
C GLU A 35 0.46 16.60 5.69
N LYS A 36 -0.66 15.90 5.87
CA LYS A 36 -1.81 16.37 6.65
C LYS A 36 -1.90 15.74 8.04
N ASP A 37 -1.27 14.60 8.24
CA ASP A 37 -1.30 13.86 9.49
C ASP A 37 0.07 13.79 10.17
N ASN A 38 0.15 14.32 11.39
CA ASN A 38 1.41 14.41 12.14
C ASN A 38 1.95 13.03 12.51
N GLU A 39 1.09 12.05 12.87
CA GLU A 39 1.53 10.70 13.21
C GLU A 39 2.22 10.02 12.02
N ILE A 40 1.67 10.19 10.83
CA ILE A 40 2.27 9.65 9.60
C ILE A 40 3.55 10.42 9.26
N ALA A 41 3.54 11.74 9.42
CA ALA A 41 4.72 12.57 9.19
C ALA A 41 5.88 12.19 10.11
N ASP A 42 5.62 11.95 11.40
CA ASP A 42 6.62 11.54 12.40
C ASP A 42 7.21 10.16 12.07
N GLU A 43 6.37 9.19 11.69
CA GLU A 43 6.84 7.86 11.25
C GLU A 43 7.72 7.96 10.00
N ILE A 44 7.34 8.79 9.03
CA ILE A 44 8.11 9.01 7.80
C ILE A 44 9.39 9.81 8.09
N ALA A 45 9.38 10.71 9.06
CA ALA A 45 10.58 11.47 9.47
C ALA A 45 11.70 10.51 9.91
N ALA A 46 11.35 9.42 10.60
CA ALA A 46 12.29 8.39 11.03
C ALA A 46 12.89 7.54 9.89
N TRP A 47 12.36 7.62 8.66
CA TRP A 47 12.94 6.93 7.52
C TRP A 47 14.16 7.69 6.99
N PRO A 48 15.22 7.00 6.51
CA PRO A 48 16.36 7.66 5.89
C PRO A 48 15.95 8.47 4.64
N GLU A 49 16.69 9.53 4.37
CA GLU A 49 16.50 10.27 3.11
C GLU A 49 16.88 9.38 1.92
N GLY A 50 16.06 9.40 0.88
CA GLY A 50 16.21 8.51 -0.27
C GLY A 50 15.63 7.12 -0.10
N PHE A 51 15.12 6.75 1.09
CA PHE A 51 14.51 5.45 1.38
C PHE A 51 13.43 5.08 0.34
N LYS A 52 13.52 3.84 -0.17
CA LYS A 52 12.60 3.31 -1.18
C LYS A 52 11.89 2.08 -0.66
N LEU A 53 10.58 2.15 -0.66
CA LEU A 53 9.68 1.04 -0.39
C LEU A 53 8.97 0.64 -1.68
N GLU A 54 9.04 -0.64 -2.03
CA GLU A 54 8.36 -1.21 -3.20
C GLU A 54 7.22 -2.12 -2.76
N LEU A 55 6.04 -1.93 -3.36
CA LEU A 55 4.95 -2.88 -3.37
C LEU A 55 4.89 -3.52 -4.75
N ASN A 56 5.12 -4.82 -4.84
CA ASN A 56 5.28 -5.53 -6.11
C ASN A 56 4.33 -6.73 -6.20
N VAL A 57 3.61 -6.85 -7.29
CA VAL A 57 2.71 -7.98 -7.55
C VAL A 57 3.38 -8.94 -8.52
N LEU A 58 3.80 -10.10 -8.02
CA LEU A 58 4.51 -11.11 -8.81
C LEU A 58 3.54 -11.91 -9.71
N PRO A 59 4.06 -12.52 -10.82
CA PRO A 59 5.39 -12.28 -11.42
C PRO A 59 5.44 -11.03 -12.31
N PHE A 60 4.34 -10.59 -12.93
CA PHE A 60 4.28 -9.50 -13.92
C PHE A 60 3.15 -8.52 -13.63
N GLY A 61 2.79 -8.37 -12.36
CA GLY A 61 1.73 -7.45 -11.95
C GLY A 61 2.20 -6.01 -11.80
N PRO A 62 1.30 -5.13 -11.37
CA PRO A 62 1.63 -3.73 -11.14
C PRO A 62 2.57 -3.55 -9.96
N LYS A 63 3.35 -2.46 -9.99
CA LYS A 63 4.28 -2.05 -8.94
C LYS A 63 3.97 -0.65 -8.48
N LEU A 64 4.28 -0.37 -7.21
CA LEU A 64 4.28 0.96 -6.63
C LEU A 64 5.58 1.15 -5.85
N ILE A 65 6.29 2.22 -6.11
CA ILE A 65 7.48 2.63 -5.37
C ILE A 65 7.17 3.92 -4.63
N LEU A 66 7.31 3.87 -3.30
CA LEU A 66 7.27 5.04 -2.42
C LEU A 66 8.70 5.43 -2.09
N GLN A 67 9.09 6.65 -2.42
CA GLN A 67 10.43 7.17 -2.14
C GLN A 67 10.34 8.40 -1.26
N LYS A 68 11.12 8.42 -0.16
CA LYS A 68 11.32 9.65 0.61
C LYS A 68 12.31 10.56 -0.13
N LYS A 69 11.90 11.79 -0.42
CA LYS A 69 12.74 12.80 -1.06
C LYS A 69 12.41 14.19 -0.49
N ASN A 70 13.43 14.86 0.06
CA ASN A 70 13.28 16.16 0.72
C ASN A 70 12.22 16.14 1.83
N GLY A 71 12.25 15.10 2.67
CA GLY A 71 11.30 14.92 3.77
C GLY A 71 9.88 14.50 3.37
N LYS A 72 9.55 14.42 2.06
CA LYS A 72 8.22 14.07 1.53
C LYS A 72 8.23 12.71 0.84
N ILE A 73 7.07 12.07 0.78
CA ILE A 73 6.91 10.83 0.00
C ILE A 73 6.56 11.16 -1.44
N LYS A 74 7.26 10.53 -2.38
CA LYS A 74 6.94 10.54 -3.80
C LYS A 74 6.59 9.12 -4.25
N ALA A 75 5.44 8.97 -4.89
CA ALA A 75 4.99 7.70 -5.47
C ALA A 75 5.39 7.63 -6.95
N LYS A 76 5.92 6.47 -7.39
CA LYS A 76 6.34 6.20 -8.77
C LYS A 76 5.92 4.78 -9.16
N GLU A 77 5.59 4.57 -10.43
CA GLU A 77 5.32 3.22 -10.97
C GLU A 77 6.61 2.49 -11.37
N PHE A 78 7.69 3.21 -11.66
CA PHE A 78 8.98 2.66 -12.13
C PHE A 78 10.15 3.27 -11.38
N GLY A 79 11.18 2.47 -11.13
CA GLY A 79 12.45 2.92 -10.55
C GLY A 79 13.57 1.95 -10.86
N ASP A 80 14.75 2.49 -11.21
CA ASP A 80 15.91 1.75 -11.68
C ASP A 80 16.85 1.23 -10.57
N LYS A 81 16.55 1.47 -9.31
CA LYS A 81 17.41 1.08 -8.19
C LYS A 81 16.70 0.09 -7.29
N THR A 82 17.48 -0.83 -6.70
CA THR A 82 17.00 -1.79 -5.69
C THR A 82 16.28 -1.07 -4.55
N PRO A 83 15.09 -1.53 -4.15
CA PRO A 83 14.38 -0.98 -3.01
C PRO A 83 15.05 -1.37 -1.69
N ASP A 84 14.98 -0.50 -0.68
CA ASP A 84 15.47 -0.78 0.67
C ASP A 84 14.49 -1.69 1.44
N LEU A 85 13.21 -1.60 1.10
CA LEU A 85 12.14 -2.45 1.63
C LEU A 85 11.23 -2.88 0.49
N SER A 86 11.02 -4.20 0.34
CA SER A 86 10.15 -4.74 -0.70
C SER A 86 9.06 -5.62 -0.09
N VAL A 87 7.82 -5.35 -0.47
CA VAL A 87 6.65 -6.17 -0.15
C VAL A 87 6.17 -6.83 -1.44
N ASN A 88 6.41 -8.13 -1.55
CA ASN A 88 6.13 -8.89 -2.76
C ASN A 88 4.89 -9.76 -2.57
N PHE A 89 3.80 -9.42 -3.23
CA PHE A 89 2.61 -10.27 -3.30
C PHE A 89 2.87 -11.46 -4.21
N LYS A 90 2.61 -12.67 -3.75
CA LYS A 90 2.90 -13.93 -4.48
C LYS A 90 2.22 -14.03 -5.85
N ASN A 91 1.04 -13.44 -5.98
CA ASN A 91 0.26 -13.44 -7.22
C ASN A 91 -0.81 -12.34 -7.19
N VAL A 92 -1.45 -12.12 -8.32
CA VAL A 92 -2.50 -11.12 -8.50
C VAL A 92 -3.71 -11.37 -7.58
N ASP A 93 -4.07 -12.64 -7.29
CA ASP A 93 -5.20 -12.94 -6.38
C ASP A 93 -4.88 -12.55 -4.95
N SER A 94 -3.66 -12.83 -4.48
CA SER A 94 -3.21 -12.44 -3.15
C SER A 94 -3.15 -10.91 -3.00
N ALA A 95 -2.64 -10.23 -4.02
CA ALA A 95 -2.64 -8.77 -4.07
C ALA A 95 -4.06 -8.20 -4.06
N PHE A 96 -4.94 -8.75 -4.89
CA PHE A 96 -6.34 -8.32 -4.97
C PHE A 96 -7.05 -8.41 -3.62
N LEU A 97 -6.91 -9.53 -2.89
CA LEU A 97 -7.54 -9.70 -1.58
C LEU A 97 -7.07 -8.70 -0.53
N ILE A 98 -5.77 -8.36 -0.54
CA ILE A 98 -5.16 -7.49 0.47
C ILE A 98 -5.31 -6.01 0.11
N LEU A 99 -5.16 -5.67 -1.16
CA LEU A 99 -5.30 -4.28 -1.65
C LEU A 99 -6.77 -3.83 -1.69
N THR A 100 -7.71 -4.76 -1.88
CA THR A 100 -9.13 -4.48 -1.66
C THR A 100 -9.50 -4.79 -0.21
N PRO A 101 -10.57 -4.19 0.36
CA PRO A 101 -10.96 -4.39 1.76
C PRO A 101 -11.56 -5.78 2.06
N LEU A 102 -11.03 -6.83 1.42
CA LEU A 102 -11.48 -8.22 1.60
C LEU A 102 -10.64 -8.99 2.63
N MET A 103 -9.36 -8.61 2.80
CA MET A 103 -8.44 -9.27 3.73
C MET A 103 -7.50 -8.27 4.37
N GLY A 104 -7.41 -8.30 5.71
CA GLY A 104 -6.46 -7.47 6.45
C GLY A 104 -5.00 -7.93 6.29
N VAL A 105 -4.06 -6.98 6.38
CA VAL A 105 -2.62 -7.22 6.28
C VAL A 105 -2.13 -8.32 7.24
N PRO A 106 -2.52 -8.35 8.55
CA PRO A 106 -2.07 -9.40 9.48
C PRO A 106 -2.46 -10.81 9.03
N ARG A 107 -3.68 -10.97 8.53
CA ARG A 107 -4.16 -12.26 8.01
C ARG A 107 -3.43 -12.64 6.72
N GLY A 108 -3.24 -11.69 5.81
CA GLY A 108 -2.48 -11.93 4.58
C GLY A 108 -1.04 -12.35 4.85
N PHE A 109 -0.40 -11.80 5.89
CA PHE A 109 0.93 -12.20 6.32
C PHE A 109 0.94 -13.62 6.92
N ALA A 110 0.00 -13.93 7.83
CA ALA A 110 -0.13 -15.26 8.42
C ALA A 110 -0.42 -16.36 7.39
N GLU A 111 -1.18 -16.04 6.33
CA GLU A 111 -1.44 -16.95 5.20
C GLU A 111 -0.31 -16.96 4.15
N HIS A 112 0.83 -16.30 4.41
CA HIS A 112 1.97 -16.20 3.48
C HIS A 112 1.60 -15.71 2.07
N ARG A 113 0.65 -14.77 1.96
CA ARG A 113 0.21 -14.22 0.66
C ARG A 113 1.16 -13.19 0.09
N PHE A 114 2.03 -12.65 0.92
CA PHE A 114 3.11 -11.77 0.53
C PHE A 114 4.35 -12.03 1.38
N THR A 115 5.50 -11.62 0.87
CA THR A 115 6.79 -11.67 1.56
C THR A 115 7.34 -10.26 1.73
N VAL A 116 8.08 -10.04 2.81
CA VAL A 116 8.75 -8.78 3.11
C VAL A 116 10.25 -9.02 3.06
N ILE A 117 10.97 -8.18 2.31
CA ILE A 117 12.43 -8.22 2.18
C ILE A 117 12.96 -6.86 2.57
N GLY A 118 13.83 -6.79 3.57
CA GLY A 118 14.42 -5.57 4.10
C GLY A 118 14.31 -5.47 5.61
N ASP A 119 14.46 -4.27 6.15
CA ASP A 119 14.43 -4.01 7.59
C ASP A 119 13.01 -4.15 8.16
N VAL A 120 12.86 -5.05 9.14
CA VAL A 120 11.58 -5.34 9.81
C VAL A 120 11.05 -4.11 10.57
N ALA A 121 11.92 -3.28 11.16
CA ALA A 121 11.49 -2.08 11.87
C ALA A 121 10.86 -1.07 10.90
N LYS A 122 11.44 -0.90 9.71
CA LYS A 122 10.88 -0.07 8.64
C LYS A 122 9.57 -0.65 8.08
N ALA A 123 9.48 -1.98 7.97
CA ALA A 123 8.26 -2.65 7.56
C ALA A 123 7.12 -2.40 8.56
N MET A 124 7.39 -2.45 9.87
CA MET A 124 6.40 -2.17 10.91
C MET A 124 5.97 -0.69 10.92
N SER A 125 6.91 0.24 10.69
CA SER A 125 6.61 1.67 10.50
C SER A 125 5.69 1.87 9.29
N PHE A 126 6.00 1.23 8.16
CA PHE A 126 5.13 1.26 6.97
C PHE A 126 3.72 0.72 7.27
N VAL A 127 3.59 -0.39 8.00
CA VAL A 127 2.27 -0.95 8.37
C VAL A 127 1.47 0.01 9.25
N ARG A 128 2.12 0.74 10.18
CA ARG A 128 1.45 1.78 11.00
C ARG A 128 0.92 2.91 10.10
N CYS A 129 1.77 3.45 9.22
CA CYS A 129 1.34 4.45 8.24
C CYS A 129 0.18 3.95 7.36
N LEU A 130 0.29 2.70 6.86
CA LEU A 130 -0.73 2.08 6.02
C LEU A 130 -2.07 1.99 6.75
N ASN A 131 -2.08 1.56 8.01
CA ASN A 131 -3.31 1.46 8.80
C ASN A 131 -3.97 2.83 9.00
N LEU A 132 -3.19 3.89 9.28
CA LEU A 132 -3.71 5.25 9.38
C LEU A 132 -4.31 5.72 8.04
N ILE A 133 -3.60 5.52 6.95
CA ILE A 133 -4.07 5.89 5.61
C ILE A 133 -5.37 5.15 5.24
N LEU A 134 -5.44 3.84 5.52
CA LEU A 134 -6.65 3.06 5.27
C LEU A 134 -7.83 3.55 6.12
N ALA A 135 -7.59 4.00 7.37
CA ALA A 135 -8.64 4.60 8.21
C ALA A 135 -9.17 5.94 7.65
N TYR A 136 -8.33 6.69 6.94
CA TYR A 136 -8.78 7.86 6.18
C TYR A 136 -9.56 7.49 4.92
N LEU A 137 -9.13 6.48 4.18
CA LEU A 137 -9.74 6.09 2.91
C LEU A 137 -11.07 5.35 3.09
N TYR A 138 -11.13 4.40 4.02
CA TYR A 138 -12.28 3.51 4.18
C TYR A 138 -13.18 3.92 5.34
N PRO A 139 -14.51 3.69 5.23
CA PRO A 139 -15.44 3.83 6.33
C PRO A 139 -15.18 2.78 7.43
N ASP A 140 -15.62 3.05 8.66
CA ASP A 140 -15.31 2.24 9.84
C ASP A 140 -15.75 0.78 9.76
N PHE A 141 -16.85 0.50 9.06
CA PHE A 141 -17.34 -0.87 8.92
C PHE A 141 -16.38 -1.73 8.07
N LEU A 142 -15.67 -1.14 7.10
CA LEU A 142 -14.64 -1.83 6.33
C LEU A 142 -13.33 -1.94 7.15
N CYS A 143 -12.98 -0.89 7.90
CA CYS A 143 -11.78 -0.90 8.73
C CYS A 143 -11.81 -2.02 9.79
N LYS A 144 -12.98 -2.37 10.33
CA LYS A 144 -13.13 -3.49 11.28
C LYS A 144 -12.68 -4.84 10.71
N ASN A 145 -12.83 -5.05 9.42
CA ASN A 145 -12.38 -6.28 8.74
C ASN A 145 -10.90 -6.25 8.37
N LEU A 146 -10.32 -5.06 8.22
CA LEU A 146 -8.94 -4.88 7.77
C LEU A 146 -7.94 -4.80 8.91
N MET A 147 -8.35 -4.18 10.02
CA MET A 147 -7.48 -3.84 11.14
C MET A 147 -7.98 -4.44 12.45
N ARG A 148 -7.05 -4.88 13.27
CA ARG A 148 -7.37 -5.35 14.63
C ARG A 148 -7.70 -4.22 15.59
N ARG A 149 -7.14 -3.03 15.35
CA ARG A 149 -7.43 -1.79 16.09
C ARG A 149 -7.61 -0.65 15.12
N ILE A 150 -8.71 0.07 15.22
CA ILE A 150 -8.99 1.25 14.40
C ILE A 150 -8.36 2.45 15.11
N PRO A 151 -7.54 3.26 14.43
CA PRO A 151 -7.01 4.49 15.01
C PRO A 151 -8.12 5.47 15.39
N GLU A 152 -8.02 6.09 16.58
CA GLU A 152 -8.96 7.10 17.04
C GLU A 152 -8.68 8.45 16.36
N ILE A 153 -9.24 8.64 15.19
CA ILE A 153 -9.12 9.89 14.44
C ILE A 153 -10.38 10.74 14.69
N LYS A 154 -10.21 12.01 15.07
CA LYS A 154 -11.33 12.93 15.23
C LYS A 154 -12.16 12.98 13.94
N PHE A 155 -13.48 12.82 14.07
CA PHE A 155 -14.40 12.73 12.93
C PHE A 155 -14.25 13.91 11.95
N THR A 156 -14.09 15.13 12.46
CA THR A 156 -13.88 16.33 11.65
C THR A 156 -12.59 16.26 10.83
N LYS A 157 -11.46 15.89 11.46
CA LYS A 157 -10.17 15.73 10.78
C LYS A 157 -10.24 14.66 9.69
N ARG A 158 -10.91 13.54 10.00
CA ARG A 158 -11.09 12.44 9.04
C ARG A 158 -11.93 12.87 7.84
N MET A 159 -13.03 13.58 8.07
CA MET A 159 -13.93 14.02 7.00
C MET A 159 -13.29 15.07 6.10
N THR A 160 -12.60 16.06 6.68
CA THR A 160 -11.90 17.10 5.91
C THR A 160 -10.75 16.52 5.07
N THR A 161 -9.93 15.64 5.66
CA THR A 161 -8.83 14.98 4.94
C THR A 161 -9.35 14.08 3.83
N ARG A 162 -10.42 13.34 4.07
CA ARG A 162 -11.10 12.50 3.07
C ARG A 162 -11.62 13.33 1.91
N LEU A 163 -12.35 14.40 2.21
CA LEU A 163 -12.89 15.29 1.18
C LEU A 163 -11.76 15.91 0.34
N TYR A 164 -10.73 16.42 1.01
CA TYR A 164 -9.54 16.97 0.32
C TYR A 164 -8.88 15.92 -0.58
N PHE A 165 -8.69 14.69 -0.10
CA PHE A 165 -8.07 13.62 -0.88
C PHE A 165 -8.89 13.28 -2.14
N TYR A 166 -10.20 13.08 -2.01
CA TYR A 166 -11.05 12.70 -3.14
C TYR A 166 -11.30 13.84 -4.15
N THR A 167 -11.24 15.10 -3.72
CA THR A 167 -11.47 16.26 -4.62
C THR A 167 -10.17 16.73 -5.28
N ILE A 168 -9.11 16.93 -4.52
CA ILE A 168 -7.87 17.53 -4.99
C ILE A 168 -6.74 16.50 -5.06
N GLY A 169 -6.52 15.74 -3.99
CA GLY A 169 -5.37 14.85 -3.86
C GLY A 169 -5.30 13.73 -4.89
N LEU A 170 -6.45 13.21 -5.33
CA LEU A 170 -6.50 12.17 -6.35
C LEU A 170 -6.13 12.71 -7.75
N ILE A 171 -6.48 13.96 -8.04
CA ILE A 171 -6.32 14.59 -9.36
C ILE A 171 -4.92 15.24 -9.49
N THR A 172 -4.54 16.05 -8.52
CA THR A 172 -3.30 16.86 -8.63
C THR A 172 -2.03 16.06 -8.40
N GLY A 173 -2.08 15.07 -7.51
CA GLY A 173 -0.99 14.10 -7.33
C GLY A 173 0.39 14.67 -7.00
N PHE A 174 0.47 15.86 -6.47
CA PHE A 174 1.71 16.55 -6.10
C PHE A 174 1.82 16.72 -4.62
#